data_9dd0a41915b98393384540bd3b50606b
#
_entry.id   9dd0a41915b98393384540bd3b50606b
#
_cell.length_a   1.000
_cell.length_b   1.000
_cell.length_c   1.000
_cell.angle_alpha   90.00
_cell.angle_beta   90.00
_cell.angle_gamma   90.00
#
_symmetry.space_group_name_H-M   'P 1'
#
loop_
_entity.id
_entity.type
_entity.pdbx_description
1 polymer ?
#
loop_
_entity_poly.entity_id
_entity_poly.type
_entity_poly.pdbx_seq_one_letter_code
_entity_poly.pdbx_strand_id
1 'polypeptide(L)'
;MGGNKNSRSGNDTLKMSVFTEVDDLDVVVNTLKNQNFVDKNNIFLLGQSQGGVVSTIEGAKLKNEIKGLILVYPAFVLFDDARELFKSVSDIPEVYNHRGTEVGKAYFEKSLDYDVYNDMKNYDGKVLIVHGTSDNVAPISYSRRAIETFKDAKLKEIPGAGHGFRGAQQEEIAKTIIDFVRESI
;
A
#
# COMPACT_ATOMS: atom_id res chain seq x y z
N MET A 1 10.75 -8.63 -2.46
CA MET A 1 9.37 -9.03 -2.77
C MET A 1 9.35 -10.47 -3.24
N GLY A 2 8.59 -11.33 -2.53
CA GLY A 2 8.33 -12.68 -2.98
C GLY A 2 7.58 -12.64 -4.31
N GLY A 3 8.15 -13.19 -5.36
CA GLY A 3 7.55 -13.16 -6.69
C GLY A 3 6.84 -14.45 -7.04
N ASN A 4 5.90 -14.39 -7.95
CA ASN A 4 5.40 -15.58 -8.62
C ASN A 4 6.49 -16.18 -9.55
N LYS A 5 6.20 -17.35 -10.16
CA LYS A 5 7.13 -18.06 -11.07
C LYS A 5 7.73 -17.21 -12.22
N ASN A 6 7.18 -16.02 -12.48
CA ASN A 6 7.65 -15.10 -13.53
C ASN A 6 8.52 -13.96 -12.96
N SER A 7 8.67 -13.86 -11.63
CA SER A 7 9.48 -12.85 -10.98
C SER A 7 10.96 -13.25 -10.99
N ARG A 8 11.85 -12.25 -11.12
CA ARG A 8 13.30 -12.42 -10.96
C ARG A 8 13.77 -12.24 -9.52
N SER A 9 12.88 -11.81 -8.60
CA SER A 9 13.16 -11.80 -7.17
C SER A 9 13.19 -13.23 -6.62
N GLY A 10 13.88 -13.46 -5.52
CA GLY A 10 13.95 -14.77 -4.88
C GLY A 10 12.53 -15.27 -4.59
N ASN A 11 12.22 -16.50 -5.00
CA ASN A 11 10.86 -17.08 -4.97
C ASN A 11 10.40 -17.52 -3.55
N ASP A 12 10.94 -16.93 -2.50
CA ASP A 12 10.57 -17.33 -1.14
C ASP A 12 9.34 -16.57 -0.65
N THR A 13 8.17 -16.93 -1.21
CA THR A 13 6.88 -16.40 -0.76
C THR A 13 6.59 -16.74 0.70
N LEU A 14 7.27 -17.75 1.26
CA LEU A 14 7.10 -18.15 2.65
C LEU A 14 7.69 -17.14 3.65
N LYS A 15 8.60 -16.27 3.19
CA LYS A 15 9.17 -15.18 4.01
C LYS A 15 8.58 -13.81 3.70
N MET A 16 7.70 -13.74 2.71
CA MET A 16 7.07 -12.49 2.29
C MET A 16 6.08 -12.00 3.36
N SER A 17 6.09 -10.70 3.59
CA SER A 17 5.08 -10.00 4.38
C SER A 17 5.02 -8.54 3.93
N VAL A 18 3.97 -7.81 4.31
CA VAL A 18 3.91 -6.34 4.12
C VAL A 18 5.15 -5.66 4.69
N PHE A 19 5.66 -6.14 5.81
CA PHE A 19 6.82 -5.53 6.48
C PHE A 19 8.13 -5.78 5.74
N THR A 20 8.32 -6.98 5.15
CA THR A 20 9.50 -7.21 4.29
C THR A 20 9.43 -6.40 3.00
N GLU A 21 8.22 -6.12 2.48
CA GLU A 21 8.05 -5.22 1.34
C GLU A 21 8.33 -3.75 1.71
N VAL A 22 8.03 -3.34 2.94
CA VAL A 22 8.42 -2.02 3.48
C VAL A 22 9.95 -1.91 3.55
N ASP A 23 10.64 -2.94 4.06
CA ASP A 23 12.11 -2.96 4.12
C ASP A 23 12.72 -2.90 2.71
N ASP A 24 12.15 -3.61 1.73
CA ASP A 24 12.58 -3.55 0.33
C ASP A 24 12.38 -2.14 -0.26
N LEU A 25 11.25 -1.50 0.03
CA LEU A 25 10.95 -0.14 -0.44
C LEU A 25 11.90 0.89 0.18
N ASP A 26 12.24 0.75 1.46
CA ASP A 26 13.23 1.60 2.13
C ASP A 26 14.60 1.56 1.41
N VAL A 27 15.06 0.38 1.07
CA VAL A 27 16.31 0.20 0.30
C VAL A 27 16.22 0.88 -1.07
N VAL A 28 15.09 0.75 -1.76
CA VAL A 28 14.87 1.40 -3.08
C VAL A 28 14.88 2.92 -2.95
N VAL A 29 14.13 3.49 -1.99
CA VAL A 29 14.08 4.94 -1.77
C VAL A 29 15.46 5.48 -1.43
N ASN A 30 16.17 4.85 -0.50
CA ASN A 30 17.52 5.26 -0.11
C ASN A 30 18.52 5.16 -1.26
N THR A 31 18.40 4.14 -2.11
CA THR A 31 19.23 3.99 -3.30
C THR A 31 18.95 5.11 -4.32
N LEU A 32 17.69 5.41 -4.58
CA LEU A 32 17.29 6.48 -5.50
C LEU A 32 17.74 7.86 -5.02
N LYS A 33 17.60 8.14 -3.72
CA LYS A 33 18.07 9.40 -3.12
C LYS A 33 19.57 9.66 -3.29
N ASN A 34 20.36 8.61 -3.50
CA ASN A 34 21.79 8.74 -3.75
C ASN A 34 22.15 8.96 -5.24
N GLN A 35 21.16 8.95 -6.14
CA GLN A 35 21.38 9.23 -7.55
C GLN A 35 21.40 10.74 -7.83
N ASN A 36 22.30 11.18 -8.69
CA ASN A 36 22.46 12.60 -9.03
C ASN A 36 21.35 13.18 -9.94
N PHE A 37 20.54 12.30 -10.56
CA PHE A 37 19.40 12.70 -11.41
C PHE A 37 18.06 12.73 -10.64
N VAL A 38 18.03 12.40 -9.33
CA VAL A 38 16.82 12.42 -8.51
C VAL A 38 16.70 13.71 -7.75
N ASP A 39 15.56 14.38 -7.91
CA ASP A 39 15.17 15.47 -7.02
C ASP A 39 14.64 14.93 -5.70
N LYS A 40 15.50 14.99 -4.68
CA LYS A 40 15.23 14.44 -3.35
C LYS A 40 14.08 15.12 -2.62
N ASN A 41 13.72 16.34 -3.03
CA ASN A 41 12.63 17.12 -2.42
C ASN A 41 11.26 16.75 -3.01
N ASN A 42 11.23 16.00 -4.10
CA ASN A 42 10.02 15.69 -4.86
C ASN A 42 9.87 14.18 -5.11
N ILE A 43 10.09 13.35 -4.09
CA ILE A 43 9.87 11.91 -4.14
C ILE A 43 8.44 11.60 -3.72
N PHE A 44 7.71 10.85 -4.55
CA PHE A 44 6.37 10.36 -4.29
C PHE A 44 6.38 8.83 -4.23
N LEU A 45 5.56 8.25 -3.34
CA LEU A 45 5.31 6.81 -3.33
C LEU A 45 3.95 6.54 -3.95
N LEU A 46 3.91 5.68 -4.96
CA LEU A 46 2.66 5.20 -5.55
C LEU A 46 2.52 3.71 -5.26
N GLY A 47 1.44 3.33 -4.60
CA GLY A 47 1.14 1.93 -4.29
C GLY A 47 -0.28 1.53 -4.66
N GLN A 48 -0.41 0.32 -5.22
CA GLN A 48 -1.70 -0.29 -5.55
C GLN A 48 -1.98 -1.46 -4.60
N SER A 49 -3.23 -1.61 -4.15
CA SER A 49 -3.65 -2.72 -3.31
C SER A 49 -2.74 -2.86 -2.06
N GLN A 50 -2.10 -4.01 -1.86
CA GLN A 50 -1.10 -4.21 -0.79
C GLN A 50 0.05 -3.20 -0.89
N GLY A 51 0.50 -2.84 -2.10
CA GLY A 51 1.51 -1.80 -2.30
C GLY A 51 1.09 -0.42 -1.75
N GLY A 52 -0.22 -0.12 -1.69
CA GLY A 52 -0.75 1.07 -1.02
C GLY A 52 -0.55 1.03 0.49
N VAL A 53 -0.66 -0.15 1.10
CA VAL A 53 -0.35 -0.34 2.53
C VAL A 53 1.15 -0.15 2.79
N VAL A 54 2.00 -0.77 1.96
CA VAL A 54 3.46 -0.64 2.02
C VAL A 54 3.88 0.83 1.89
N SER A 55 3.32 1.55 0.91
CA SER A 55 3.59 2.99 0.71
C SER A 55 3.15 3.84 1.90
N THR A 56 2.05 3.47 2.56
CA THR A 56 1.55 4.17 3.75
C THR A 56 2.51 4.01 4.93
N ILE A 57 2.94 2.79 5.22
CA ILE A 57 3.85 2.49 6.32
C ILE A 57 5.21 3.15 6.08
N GLU A 58 5.76 3.01 4.88
CA GLU A 58 7.05 3.61 4.53
C GLU A 58 6.99 5.14 4.51
N GLY A 59 5.91 5.73 3.99
CA GLY A 59 5.69 7.18 4.05
C GLY A 59 5.68 7.72 5.46
N ALA A 60 5.02 7.04 6.39
CA ALA A 60 5.01 7.41 7.80
C ALA A 60 6.39 7.29 8.47
N LYS A 61 7.19 6.30 8.07
CA LYS A 61 8.57 6.09 8.53
C LYS A 61 9.51 7.19 8.02
N LEU A 62 9.44 7.50 6.73
CA LEU A 62 10.30 8.49 6.06
C LEU A 62 9.82 9.94 6.21
N LYS A 63 8.54 10.15 6.56
CA LYS A 63 7.96 11.48 6.86
C LYS A 63 8.24 12.52 5.76
N ASN A 64 8.94 13.58 6.12
CA ASN A 64 9.24 14.73 5.24
C ASN A 64 10.16 14.39 4.05
N GLU A 65 10.71 13.19 4.00
CA GLU A 65 11.53 12.74 2.87
C GLU A 65 10.67 12.29 1.68
N ILE A 66 9.38 12.02 1.94
CA ILE A 66 8.38 11.67 0.93
C ILE A 66 7.41 12.82 0.78
N LYS A 67 7.37 13.42 -0.39
CA LYS A 67 6.57 14.60 -0.74
C LYS A 67 5.07 14.31 -0.72
N GLY A 68 4.67 13.12 -1.18
CA GLY A 68 3.27 12.71 -1.21
C GLY A 68 3.07 11.23 -1.44
N LEU A 69 1.91 10.73 -1.02
CA LEU A 69 1.46 9.35 -1.23
C LEU A 69 0.34 9.30 -2.26
N ILE A 70 0.40 8.33 -3.15
CA ILE A 70 -0.62 8.04 -4.15
C ILE A 70 -1.05 6.59 -3.93
N LEU A 71 -2.23 6.40 -3.37
CA LEU A 71 -2.73 5.11 -2.92
C LEU A 71 -3.92 4.69 -3.80
N VAL A 72 -3.70 3.68 -4.62
CA VAL A 72 -4.69 3.22 -5.60
C VAL A 72 -5.34 1.94 -5.07
N TYR A 73 -6.63 2.01 -4.75
CA TYR A 73 -7.40 0.96 -4.06
C TYR A 73 -6.59 0.23 -2.97
N PRO A 74 -6.05 0.96 -1.97
CA PRO A 74 -5.18 0.37 -0.95
C PRO A 74 -5.91 -0.70 -0.15
N ALA A 75 -5.23 -1.85 0.07
CA ALA A 75 -5.83 -3.00 0.74
C ALA A 75 -5.67 -2.93 2.28
N PHE A 76 -6.11 -1.85 2.91
CA PHE A 76 -6.04 -1.70 4.38
C PHE A 76 -6.84 -2.77 5.14
N VAL A 77 -7.77 -3.44 4.46
CA VAL A 77 -8.54 -4.58 4.98
C VAL A 77 -7.65 -5.77 5.36
N LEU A 78 -6.44 -5.88 4.81
CA LEU A 78 -5.58 -7.06 5.02
C LEU A 78 -5.29 -7.36 6.51
N PHE A 79 -5.28 -6.33 7.37
CA PHE A 79 -5.09 -6.51 8.81
C PHE A 79 -6.33 -7.08 9.48
N ASP A 80 -7.52 -6.69 9.04
CA ASP A 80 -8.78 -7.26 9.51
C ASP A 80 -8.96 -8.68 8.96
N ASP A 81 -8.64 -8.93 7.68
CA ASP A 81 -8.63 -10.27 7.09
C ASP A 81 -7.73 -11.22 7.91
N ALA A 82 -6.53 -10.77 8.31
CA ALA A 82 -5.62 -11.55 9.15
C ALA A 82 -6.25 -11.91 10.51
N ARG A 83 -6.89 -10.94 11.17
CA ARG A 83 -7.59 -11.12 12.46
C ARG A 83 -8.85 -11.97 12.36
N GLU A 84 -9.50 -11.97 11.21
CA GLU A 84 -10.64 -12.87 10.95
C GLU A 84 -10.18 -14.32 10.78
N LEU A 85 -9.08 -14.53 10.05
CA LEU A 85 -8.51 -15.85 9.78
C LEU A 85 -7.87 -16.48 11.02
N PHE A 86 -7.14 -15.70 11.83
CA PHE A 86 -6.37 -16.20 12.95
C PHE A 86 -6.60 -15.35 14.20
N LYS A 87 -6.87 -16.00 15.34
CA LYS A 87 -7.13 -15.29 16.61
C LYS A 87 -5.85 -15.04 17.41
N SER A 88 -4.81 -15.81 17.14
CA SER A 88 -3.49 -15.68 17.77
C SER A 88 -2.39 -16.12 16.81
N VAL A 89 -1.15 -15.73 17.11
CA VAL A 89 0.03 -16.16 16.34
C VAL A 89 0.21 -17.68 16.34
N SER A 90 -0.25 -18.38 17.41
CA SER A 90 -0.19 -19.84 17.49
C SER A 90 -1.16 -20.55 16.55
N ASP A 91 -2.21 -19.87 16.07
CA ASP A 91 -3.20 -20.44 15.15
C ASP A 91 -2.72 -20.38 13.69
N ILE A 92 -1.67 -19.60 13.40
CA ILE A 92 -1.14 -19.43 12.05
C ILE A 92 -0.29 -20.66 11.69
N PRO A 93 -0.66 -21.40 10.62
CA PRO A 93 0.17 -22.52 10.14
C PRO A 93 1.48 -22.01 9.53
N GLU A 94 2.50 -22.88 9.49
CA GLU A 94 3.79 -22.53 8.87
C GLU A 94 3.65 -22.17 7.38
N VAL A 95 2.68 -22.79 6.69
CA VAL A 95 2.33 -22.49 5.30
C VAL A 95 0.81 -22.41 5.17
N TYR A 96 0.34 -21.33 4.53
CA TYR A 96 -1.08 -21.08 4.27
C TYR A 96 -1.31 -20.73 2.79
N ASN A 97 -2.33 -21.33 2.19
CA ASN A 97 -2.74 -20.95 0.82
C ASN A 97 -3.63 -19.71 0.89
N HIS A 98 -3.03 -18.56 0.64
CA HIS A 98 -3.73 -17.29 0.60
C HIS A 98 -4.09 -16.92 -0.85
N ARG A 99 -5.37 -17.05 -1.19
CA ARG A 99 -5.91 -16.68 -2.53
C ARG A 99 -5.12 -17.32 -3.69
N GLY A 100 -4.72 -18.59 -3.54
CA GLY A 100 -3.99 -19.34 -4.56
C GLY A 100 -2.46 -19.18 -4.53
N THR A 101 -1.93 -18.47 -3.56
CA THR A 101 -0.49 -18.34 -3.33
C THR A 101 -0.14 -18.93 -1.96
N GLU A 102 0.86 -19.78 -1.89
CA GLU A 102 1.41 -20.24 -0.62
C GLU A 102 2.24 -19.14 0.02
N VAL A 103 1.86 -18.76 1.23
CA VAL A 103 2.58 -17.79 2.06
C VAL A 103 2.94 -18.43 3.41
N GLY A 104 4.01 -17.96 4.02
CA GLY A 104 4.41 -18.43 5.33
C GLY A 104 3.73 -17.67 6.46
N LYS A 105 3.94 -18.18 7.69
CA LYS A 105 3.48 -17.56 8.93
C LYS A 105 3.82 -16.08 9.04
N ALA A 106 5.01 -15.69 8.54
CA ALA A 106 5.49 -14.30 8.52
C ALA A 106 4.53 -13.31 7.83
N TYR A 107 3.68 -13.79 6.91
CA TYR A 107 2.71 -12.96 6.19
C TYR A 107 1.65 -12.36 7.13
N PHE A 108 1.25 -13.11 8.16
CA PHE A 108 0.14 -12.77 9.05
C PHE A 108 0.59 -12.36 10.45
N GLU A 109 1.68 -12.93 10.99
CA GLU A 109 2.00 -12.85 12.42
C GLU A 109 2.07 -11.42 12.97
N LYS A 110 2.74 -10.50 12.26
CA LYS A 110 2.81 -9.09 12.67
C LYS A 110 1.51 -8.33 12.35
N SER A 111 0.72 -8.82 11.38
CA SER A 111 -0.51 -8.15 10.95
C SER A 111 -1.63 -8.25 11.98
N LEU A 112 -1.60 -9.24 12.89
CA LEU A 112 -2.63 -9.43 13.90
C LEU A 112 -2.75 -8.23 14.86
N ASP A 113 -1.61 -7.67 15.27
CA ASP A 113 -1.56 -6.58 16.26
C ASP A 113 -1.27 -5.21 15.62
N TYR A 114 -1.14 -5.16 14.28
CA TYR A 114 -0.77 -3.93 13.60
C TYR A 114 -1.97 -3.04 13.27
N ASP A 115 -1.85 -1.75 13.55
CA ASP A 115 -2.85 -0.75 13.18
C ASP A 115 -2.22 0.30 12.25
N VAL A 116 -2.42 0.14 10.96
CA VAL A 116 -1.92 1.04 9.91
C VAL A 116 -2.48 2.47 10.02
N TYR A 117 -3.61 2.66 10.69
CA TYR A 117 -4.16 4.00 10.92
C TYR A 117 -3.31 4.84 11.90
N ASN A 118 -2.48 4.19 12.72
CA ASN A 118 -1.50 4.92 13.52
C ASN A 118 -0.36 5.50 12.67
N ASP A 119 0.05 4.79 11.59
CA ASP A 119 1.02 5.33 10.64
C ASP A 119 0.45 6.54 9.91
N MET A 120 -0.82 6.48 9.47
CA MET A 120 -1.50 7.58 8.78
C MET A 120 -1.48 8.88 9.60
N LYS A 121 -1.67 8.80 10.93
CA LYS A 121 -1.60 9.96 11.84
C LYS A 121 -0.20 10.59 11.90
N ASN A 122 0.84 9.81 11.63
CA ASN A 122 2.24 10.22 11.72
C ASN A 122 2.80 10.73 10.38
N TYR A 123 2.01 10.71 9.31
CA TYR A 123 2.40 11.25 8.00
C TYR A 123 1.81 12.65 7.79
N ASP A 124 2.68 13.62 7.50
CA ASP A 124 2.30 15.04 7.35
C ASP A 124 2.21 15.49 5.88
N GLY A 125 2.64 14.64 4.92
CA GLY A 125 2.59 14.96 3.50
C GLY A 125 1.19 14.81 2.91
N LYS A 126 1.03 15.31 1.67
CA LYS A 126 -0.22 15.18 0.92
C LYS A 126 -0.50 13.74 0.50
N VAL A 127 -1.76 13.33 0.55
CA VAL A 127 -2.19 11.98 0.17
C VAL A 127 -3.32 12.04 -0.86
N LEU A 128 -3.16 11.35 -1.97
CA LEU A 128 -4.24 11.06 -2.91
C LEU A 128 -4.61 9.58 -2.79
N ILE A 129 -5.86 9.30 -2.47
CA ILE A 129 -6.43 7.96 -2.55
C ILE A 129 -7.37 7.90 -3.76
N VAL A 130 -7.24 6.88 -4.60
CA VAL A 130 -8.16 6.59 -5.70
C VAL A 130 -8.77 5.21 -5.48
N HIS A 131 -10.12 5.11 -5.42
CA HIS A 131 -10.77 3.85 -5.07
C HIS A 131 -12.09 3.65 -5.82
N GLY A 132 -12.33 2.41 -6.25
CA GLY A 132 -13.59 2.01 -6.88
C GLY A 132 -14.71 1.81 -5.88
N THR A 133 -15.92 2.32 -6.16
CA THR A 133 -17.04 2.23 -5.21
C THR A 133 -17.64 0.82 -5.10
N SER A 134 -17.32 -0.08 -6.02
CA SER A 134 -17.79 -1.48 -6.05
C SER A 134 -16.65 -2.47 -5.81
N ASP A 135 -15.58 -2.06 -5.12
CA ASP A 135 -14.45 -2.92 -4.78
C ASP A 135 -14.85 -3.91 -3.68
N ASN A 136 -14.91 -5.19 -4.05
CA ASN A 136 -15.26 -6.29 -3.16
C ASN A 136 -14.01 -7.01 -2.59
N VAL A 137 -12.80 -6.62 -3.01
CA VAL A 137 -11.54 -7.18 -2.52
C VAL A 137 -10.98 -6.33 -1.38
N ALA A 138 -10.96 -5.00 -1.61
CA ALA A 138 -10.60 -4.01 -0.60
C ALA A 138 -11.77 -3.01 -0.49
N PRO A 139 -12.69 -3.16 0.46
CA PRO A 139 -13.86 -2.30 0.57
C PRO A 139 -13.49 -0.81 0.71
N ILE A 140 -14.15 0.07 -0.06
CA ILE A 140 -13.88 1.51 -0.07
C ILE A 140 -14.06 2.18 1.30
N SER A 141 -14.80 1.56 2.22
CA SER A 141 -14.96 2.04 3.60
C SER A 141 -13.63 2.25 4.32
N TYR A 142 -12.64 1.41 4.04
CA TYR A 142 -11.29 1.56 4.59
C TYR A 142 -10.60 2.82 4.08
N SER A 143 -10.77 3.17 2.81
CA SER A 143 -10.24 4.42 2.25
C SER A 143 -10.97 5.65 2.75
N ARG A 144 -12.28 5.56 2.98
CA ARG A 144 -13.06 6.65 3.61
C ARG A 144 -12.60 6.90 5.03
N ARG A 145 -12.33 5.84 5.82
CA ARG A 145 -11.72 5.98 7.14
C ARG A 145 -10.31 6.56 7.06
N ALA A 146 -9.53 6.17 6.05
CA ALA A 146 -8.16 6.66 5.88
C ALA A 146 -8.08 8.17 5.66
N ILE A 147 -8.97 8.77 4.84
CA ILE A 147 -8.98 10.24 4.64
C ILE A 147 -9.37 11.02 5.90
N GLU A 148 -10.14 10.41 6.81
CA GLU A 148 -10.46 11.00 8.11
C GLU A 148 -9.29 10.89 9.11
N THR A 149 -8.32 10.03 8.80
CA THR A 149 -7.17 9.74 9.68
C THR A 149 -5.90 10.49 9.26
N PHE A 150 -5.62 10.57 7.95
CA PHE A 150 -4.52 11.39 7.43
C PHE A 150 -4.79 12.88 7.66
N LYS A 151 -3.73 13.67 7.82
CA LYS A 151 -3.84 15.13 8.05
C LYS A 151 -4.23 15.91 6.79
N ASP A 152 -3.72 15.51 5.63
CA ASP A 152 -4.00 16.15 4.33
C ASP A 152 -4.23 15.07 3.27
N ALA A 153 -5.46 14.60 3.15
CA ALA A 153 -5.82 13.54 2.21
C ALA A 153 -7.05 13.88 1.38
N LYS A 154 -7.02 13.46 0.12
CA LYS A 154 -8.16 13.52 -0.81
C LYS A 154 -8.51 12.12 -1.29
N LEU A 155 -9.81 11.82 -1.42
CA LEU A 155 -10.32 10.58 -2.00
C LEU A 155 -11.00 10.88 -3.33
N LYS A 156 -10.51 10.26 -4.40
CA LYS A 156 -11.20 10.17 -5.69
C LYS A 156 -11.92 8.84 -5.77
N GLU A 157 -13.22 8.85 -5.63
CA GLU A 157 -14.08 7.69 -5.85
C GLU A 157 -14.36 7.48 -7.34
N ILE A 158 -14.23 6.25 -7.81
CA ILE A 158 -14.55 5.85 -9.20
C ILE A 158 -15.84 5.02 -9.17
N PRO A 159 -16.98 5.61 -9.59
CA PRO A 159 -18.28 4.95 -9.52
C PRO A 159 -18.31 3.62 -10.28
N GLY A 160 -18.80 2.56 -9.62
CA GLY A 160 -18.97 1.24 -10.19
C GLY A 160 -17.70 0.44 -10.47
N ALA A 161 -16.52 1.02 -10.22
CA ALA A 161 -15.26 0.29 -10.39
C ALA A 161 -15.01 -0.68 -9.25
N GLY A 162 -14.45 -1.86 -9.57
CA GLY A 162 -14.01 -2.87 -8.62
C GLY A 162 -12.53 -2.72 -8.24
N HIS A 163 -11.89 -3.85 -7.87
CA HIS A 163 -10.46 -3.90 -7.53
C HIS A 163 -9.60 -3.88 -8.78
N GLY A 164 -9.43 -2.70 -9.36
CA GLY A 164 -8.70 -2.45 -10.60
C GLY A 164 -9.47 -1.55 -11.55
N PHE A 165 -8.73 -0.90 -12.44
CA PHE A 165 -9.27 0.08 -13.39
C PHE A 165 -8.93 -0.31 -14.83
N ARG A 166 -9.83 -0.04 -15.79
CA ARG A 166 -9.66 -0.40 -17.20
C ARG A 166 -10.14 0.70 -18.14
N GLY A 167 -9.54 0.78 -19.31
CA GLY A 167 -9.93 1.71 -20.37
C GLY A 167 -9.96 3.16 -19.90
N ALA A 168 -11.06 3.86 -20.13
CA ALA A 168 -11.23 5.28 -19.80
C ALA A 168 -10.98 5.59 -18.31
N GLN A 169 -11.24 4.64 -17.41
CA GLN A 169 -10.94 4.83 -15.99
C GLN A 169 -9.43 4.96 -15.74
N GLN A 170 -8.60 4.20 -16.46
CA GLN A 170 -7.13 4.31 -16.33
C GLN A 170 -6.62 5.68 -16.78
N GLU A 171 -7.17 6.22 -17.87
CA GLU A 171 -6.82 7.55 -18.38
C GLU A 171 -7.23 8.64 -17.39
N GLU A 172 -8.46 8.57 -16.85
CA GLU A 172 -8.95 9.50 -15.83
C GLU A 172 -8.04 9.51 -14.59
N ILE A 173 -7.67 8.31 -14.11
CA ILE A 173 -6.85 8.15 -12.93
C ILE A 173 -5.43 8.63 -13.18
N ALA A 174 -4.84 8.30 -14.34
CA ALA A 174 -3.51 8.80 -14.71
C ALA A 174 -3.48 10.33 -14.71
N LYS A 175 -4.52 10.98 -15.29
CA LYS A 175 -4.64 12.44 -15.24
C LYS A 175 -4.74 12.96 -13.80
N THR A 176 -5.60 12.35 -12.98
CA THR A 176 -5.77 12.74 -11.57
C THR A 176 -4.44 12.65 -10.79
N ILE A 177 -3.66 11.60 -11.03
CA ILE A 177 -2.34 11.41 -10.41
C ILE A 177 -1.35 12.49 -10.88
N ILE A 178 -1.31 12.77 -12.18
CA ILE A 178 -0.43 13.80 -12.76
C ILE A 178 -0.78 15.17 -12.19
N ASP A 179 -2.06 15.50 -12.12
CA ASP A 179 -2.52 16.80 -11.58
C ASP A 179 -2.15 16.91 -10.09
N PHE A 180 -2.36 15.85 -9.29
CA PHE A 180 -1.96 15.80 -7.88
C PHE A 180 -0.45 16.03 -7.69
N VAL A 181 0.39 15.37 -8.49
CA VAL A 181 1.85 15.55 -8.42
C VAL A 181 2.22 16.99 -8.76
N ARG A 182 1.66 17.57 -9.84
CA ARG A 182 1.93 18.95 -10.24
C ARG A 182 1.51 19.99 -9.19
N GLU A 183 0.36 19.77 -8.53
CA GLU A 183 -0.13 20.64 -7.45
C GLU A 183 0.68 20.51 -6.16
N SER A 184 1.51 19.48 -6.05
CA SER A 184 2.29 19.16 -4.84
C SER A 184 3.75 19.59 -4.93
N ILE A 185 4.25 19.88 -6.12
CA ILE A 185 5.59 20.43 -6.38
C ILE A 185 5.53 21.96 -6.28
#